data_d7128063688e1c71cd64888ec442b257
#
_entry.id   d7128063688e1c71cd64888ec442b257
#
_cell.length_a   1.000
_cell.length_b   1.000
_cell.length_c   1.000
_cell.angle_alpha   90.00
_cell.angle_beta   90.00
_cell.angle_gamma   90.00
#
_symmetry.space_group_name_H-M   'P 1'
#
loop_
_entity.id
_entity.type
_entity.pdbx_description
1 polymer ?
#
loop_
_entity_poly.entity_id
_entity_poly.type
_entity_poly.pdbx_seq_one_letter_code
_entity_poly.pdbx_strand_id
1 'polypeptide(L)'
;MVLIGQTLQAYKGLSTEQLLLFVKALGFESCEINPAGTSLNNVEKIISKVGKMKLTFHLPIQGIEGYDFSQEDKADQINNVISLINNYGEKLNLLLAVVHPPEGNGNIEVLVKNLKKLNIPIVLENVVWYSNEEFKEIYEKLKIELGDQLKGWLFDVAHSYLRNGRKHYLDILDLLPFSELEEIHLSDCLEGEDSHYAFGAGILPIDEILREIKERGYNKIIVNEIDAHPTIWDVIDSYRKVARTFKKKLYRKVTFRLAITKPIIQAKLKKNKII
;
A
#
# COMPACT_ATOMS: atom_id res chain seq x y z
N MET A 1 5.59 -17.50 -0.33
CA MET A 1 6.85 -16.69 -0.39
C MET A 1 6.44 -15.23 -0.42
N VAL A 2 6.88 -14.42 0.54
CA VAL A 2 6.48 -13.00 0.69
C VAL A 2 6.76 -12.22 -0.59
N LEU A 3 5.77 -11.45 -1.07
CA LEU A 3 5.95 -10.44 -2.11
C LEU A 3 6.20 -9.09 -1.41
N ILE A 4 7.29 -8.41 -1.80
CA ILE A 4 7.66 -7.14 -1.16
C ILE A 4 7.45 -6.01 -2.16
N GLY A 5 6.61 -5.06 -1.78
CA GLY A 5 6.20 -3.90 -2.55
C GLY A 5 6.64 -2.56 -1.95
N GLN A 6 6.36 -1.51 -2.69
CA GLN A 6 6.55 -0.12 -2.33
C GLN A 6 5.43 0.71 -2.93
N THR A 7 4.80 1.58 -2.15
CA THR A 7 3.84 2.56 -2.66
C THR A 7 4.51 3.54 -3.61
N LEU A 8 3.88 3.78 -4.76
CA LEU A 8 4.35 4.73 -5.75
C LEU A 8 3.53 6.02 -5.68
N GLN A 9 3.79 6.81 -4.68
CA GLN A 9 3.22 8.14 -4.56
C GLN A 9 4.06 9.17 -5.33
N ALA A 10 3.42 10.27 -5.74
CA ALA A 10 4.11 11.35 -6.44
C ALA A 10 5.26 11.91 -5.61
N TYR A 11 6.49 11.71 -6.05
CA TYR A 11 7.68 12.21 -5.38
C TYR A 11 8.30 13.37 -6.14
N LYS A 12 8.29 14.56 -5.55
CA LYS A 12 8.97 15.78 -6.09
C LYS A 12 8.80 15.95 -7.59
N GLY A 13 7.59 15.77 -8.12
CA GLY A 13 7.27 15.92 -9.53
C GLY A 13 7.65 14.76 -10.45
N LEU A 14 8.08 13.61 -9.91
CA LEU A 14 8.21 12.40 -10.69
C LEU A 14 6.83 11.77 -10.90
N SER A 15 6.54 11.36 -12.13
CA SER A 15 5.32 10.64 -12.45
C SER A 15 5.41 9.17 -12.01
N THR A 16 4.25 8.50 -11.88
CA THR A 16 4.17 7.07 -11.56
C THR A 16 4.98 6.22 -12.55
N GLU A 17 4.99 6.56 -13.83
CA GLU A 17 5.77 5.84 -14.85
C GLU A 17 7.28 5.99 -14.62
N GLN A 18 7.73 7.16 -14.18
CA GLN A 18 9.13 7.40 -13.85
C GLN A 18 9.55 6.65 -12.60
N LEU A 19 8.70 6.62 -11.58
CA LEU A 19 8.92 5.85 -10.35
C LEU A 19 8.94 4.35 -10.62
N LEU A 20 8.02 3.84 -11.45
CA LEU A 20 8.03 2.44 -11.89
C LEU A 20 9.34 2.03 -12.57
N LEU A 21 9.83 2.87 -13.49
CA LEU A 21 11.13 2.60 -14.13
C LEU A 21 12.28 2.57 -13.12
N PHE A 22 12.22 3.44 -12.13
CA PHE A 22 13.22 3.55 -11.08
C PHE A 22 13.24 2.30 -10.19
N VAL A 23 12.12 1.91 -9.60
CA VAL A 23 12.03 0.73 -8.72
C VAL A 23 12.30 -0.56 -9.47
N LYS A 24 11.91 -0.64 -10.75
CA LYS A 24 12.22 -1.75 -11.64
C LYS A 24 13.72 -1.89 -11.92
N ALA A 25 14.43 -0.77 -12.14
CA ALA A 25 15.88 -0.77 -12.31
C ALA A 25 16.58 -1.29 -11.04
N LEU A 26 16.08 -0.97 -9.86
CA LEU A 26 16.56 -1.50 -8.58
C LEU A 26 16.19 -2.97 -8.37
N GLY A 27 15.21 -3.49 -9.10
CA GLY A 27 14.79 -4.88 -9.03
C GLY A 27 13.75 -5.18 -7.97
N PHE A 28 12.95 -4.19 -7.59
CA PHE A 28 11.76 -4.37 -6.76
C PHE A 28 10.79 -5.34 -7.45
N GLU A 29 9.99 -6.06 -6.69
CA GLU A 29 9.12 -7.11 -7.21
C GLU A 29 7.68 -6.67 -7.38
N SER A 30 7.23 -5.76 -6.53
CA SER A 30 5.88 -5.24 -6.48
C SER A 30 5.85 -3.76 -6.18
N CYS A 31 4.73 -3.13 -6.53
CA CYS A 31 4.41 -1.77 -6.14
C CYS A 31 2.93 -1.65 -5.86
N GLU A 32 2.58 -0.69 -5.03
CA GLU A 32 1.23 -0.20 -4.92
C GLU A 32 1.07 1.11 -5.68
N ILE A 33 -0.05 1.26 -6.37
CA ILE A 33 -0.45 2.45 -7.11
C ILE A 33 -1.81 2.93 -6.62
N ASN A 34 -2.11 4.20 -6.82
CA ASN A 34 -3.34 4.84 -6.38
C ASN A 34 -3.93 5.79 -7.46
N PRO A 35 -5.14 6.34 -7.28
CA PRO A 35 -5.77 7.24 -8.24
C PRO A 35 -5.04 8.56 -8.43
N ALA A 36 -4.31 9.06 -7.42
CA ALA A 36 -3.52 10.28 -7.54
C ALA A 36 -2.40 10.16 -8.59
N GLY A 37 -1.82 8.96 -8.70
CA GLY A 37 -0.75 8.66 -9.67
C GLY A 37 -1.22 7.92 -10.93
N THR A 38 -2.44 7.33 -10.94
CA THR A 38 -2.90 6.44 -12.00
C THR A 38 -4.34 6.73 -12.38
N SER A 39 -4.58 7.08 -13.62
CA SER A 39 -5.89 7.44 -14.17
C SER A 39 -6.07 6.89 -15.59
N LEU A 40 -7.28 6.97 -16.13
CA LEU A 40 -7.57 6.60 -17.52
C LEU A 40 -6.70 7.38 -18.54
N ASN A 41 -6.22 8.57 -18.16
CA ASN A 41 -5.40 9.41 -19.03
C ASN A 41 -3.94 8.94 -19.16
N ASN A 42 -3.42 8.20 -18.17
CA ASN A 42 -2.01 7.76 -18.17
C ASN A 42 -1.82 6.24 -18.04
N VAL A 43 -2.88 5.47 -17.87
CA VAL A 43 -2.82 4.02 -17.62
C VAL A 43 -2.04 3.26 -18.69
N GLU A 44 -2.21 3.60 -19.97
CA GLU A 44 -1.48 2.93 -21.07
C GLU A 44 0.04 3.18 -20.97
N LYS A 45 0.45 4.36 -20.54
CA LYS A 45 1.87 4.66 -20.29
C LYS A 45 2.41 3.81 -19.13
N ILE A 46 1.63 3.67 -18.06
CA ILE A 46 1.98 2.84 -16.90
C ILE A 46 2.11 1.37 -17.35
N ILE A 47 1.12 0.82 -18.07
CA ILE A 47 1.14 -0.54 -18.62
C ILE A 47 2.43 -0.80 -19.41
N SER A 48 2.84 0.16 -20.26
CA SER A 48 4.09 0.03 -21.02
C SER A 48 5.35 -0.14 -20.17
N LYS A 49 5.30 0.21 -18.87
CA LYS A 49 6.43 0.17 -17.92
C LYS A 49 6.34 -0.96 -16.90
N VAL A 50 5.14 -1.44 -16.57
CA VAL A 50 4.92 -2.48 -15.53
C VAL A 50 5.71 -3.75 -15.85
N GLY A 51 5.61 -4.30 -17.04
CA GLY A 51 6.27 -5.55 -17.43
C GLY A 51 5.76 -6.73 -16.60
N LYS A 52 6.64 -7.41 -15.86
CA LYS A 52 6.30 -8.57 -15.00
C LYS A 52 6.05 -8.18 -13.52
N MET A 53 6.14 -6.91 -13.18
CA MET A 53 5.91 -6.44 -11.82
C MET A 53 4.45 -6.70 -11.41
N LYS A 54 4.23 -7.10 -10.19
CA LYS A 54 2.90 -7.25 -9.62
C LYS A 54 2.52 -5.94 -8.94
N LEU A 55 1.26 -5.53 -9.10
CA LEU A 55 0.76 -4.31 -8.49
C LEU A 55 -0.40 -4.62 -7.54
N THR A 56 -0.54 -3.82 -6.50
CA THR A 56 -1.77 -3.61 -5.74
C THR A 56 -2.31 -2.22 -6.07
N PHE A 57 -3.59 -1.99 -5.84
CA PHE A 57 -4.23 -0.72 -6.13
C PHE A 57 -4.92 -0.20 -4.88
N HIS A 58 -4.39 0.87 -4.31
CA HIS A 58 -5.05 1.56 -3.22
C HIS A 58 -6.24 2.36 -3.76
N LEU A 59 -7.45 2.08 -3.30
CA LEU A 59 -8.63 2.85 -3.67
C LEU A 59 -8.55 4.27 -3.07
N PRO A 60 -9.29 5.25 -3.64
CA PRO A 60 -9.21 6.63 -3.18
C PRO A 60 -9.59 6.79 -1.71
N ILE A 61 -8.90 7.70 -1.04
CA ILE A 61 -9.08 8.07 0.36
C ILE A 61 -9.56 9.52 0.43
N GLN A 62 -10.55 9.80 1.26
CA GLN A 62 -11.12 11.14 1.38
C GLN A 62 -10.06 12.20 1.72
N GLY A 63 -9.12 11.88 2.61
CA GLY A 63 -8.04 12.79 3.02
C GLY A 63 -7.03 13.14 1.92
N ILE A 64 -6.90 12.31 0.87
CA ILE A 64 -5.92 12.49 -0.21
C ILE A 64 -6.59 12.92 -1.51
N GLU A 65 -7.55 12.11 -2.01
CA GLU A 65 -8.24 12.37 -3.28
C GLU A 65 -9.48 13.23 -3.14
N GLY A 66 -9.92 13.53 -1.92
CA GLY A 66 -11.13 14.30 -1.64
C GLY A 66 -12.43 13.49 -1.79
N TYR A 67 -12.31 12.17 -1.93
CA TYR A 67 -13.44 11.23 -1.99
C TYR A 67 -12.99 9.80 -1.67
N ASP A 68 -13.97 8.96 -1.31
CA ASP A 68 -13.80 7.51 -1.17
C ASP A 68 -15.00 6.77 -1.76
N PHE A 69 -14.98 5.45 -1.72
CA PHE A 69 -16.02 4.59 -2.31
C PHE A 69 -17.34 4.55 -1.52
N SER A 70 -17.39 5.18 -0.35
CA SER A 70 -18.60 5.25 0.50
C SER A 70 -19.48 6.49 0.24
N GLN A 71 -19.08 7.37 -0.69
CA GLN A 71 -19.74 8.64 -0.96
C GLN A 71 -20.61 8.57 -2.22
N GLU A 72 -21.92 8.86 -2.07
CA GLU A 72 -22.88 8.76 -3.17
C GLU A 72 -22.73 9.90 -4.19
N ASP A 73 -22.40 11.10 -3.72
CA ASP A 73 -22.20 12.30 -4.55
C ASP A 73 -20.93 12.27 -5.42
N LYS A 74 -20.07 11.26 -5.24
CA LYS A 74 -18.81 11.05 -5.98
C LYS A 74 -18.89 9.94 -7.02
N ALA A 75 -20.09 9.59 -7.44
CA ALA A 75 -20.33 8.46 -8.34
C ALA A 75 -19.51 8.50 -9.63
N ASP A 76 -19.30 9.67 -10.23
CA ASP A 76 -18.52 9.79 -11.48
C ASP A 76 -17.04 9.47 -11.26
N GLN A 77 -16.43 9.99 -10.20
CA GLN A 77 -15.05 9.73 -9.83
C GLN A 77 -14.85 8.25 -9.52
N ILE A 78 -15.77 7.67 -8.72
CA ILE A 78 -15.76 6.26 -8.35
C ILE A 78 -15.88 5.37 -9.60
N ASN A 79 -16.79 5.68 -10.52
CA ASN A 79 -16.99 4.92 -11.76
C ASN A 79 -15.76 4.99 -12.68
N ASN A 80 -15.01 6.10 -12.67
CA ASN A 80 -13.73 6.19 -13.40
C ASN A 80 -12.69 5.23 -12.84
N VAL A 81 -12.58 5.11 -11.51
CA VAL A 81 -11.66 4.15 -10.87
C VAL A 81 -12.10 2.72 -11.14
N ILE A 82 -13.40 2.42 -11.02
CA ILE A 82 -13.97 1.11 -11.36
C ILE A 82 -13.64 0.75 -12.82
N SER A 83 -13.87 1.68 -13.75
CA SER A 83 -13.58 1.48 -15.16
C SER A 83 -12.10 1.25 -15.42
N LEU A 84 -11.21 1.97 -14.72
CA LEU A 84 -9.76 1.77 -14.81
C LEU A 84 -9.39 0.35 -14.36
N ILE A 85 -9.83 -0.06 -13.19
CA ILE A 85 -9.49 -1.37 -12.63
C ILE A 85 -10.06 -2.48 -13.50
N ASN A 86 -11.33 -2.40 -13.88
CA ASN A 86 -12.00 -3.46 -14.63
C ASN A 86 -11.47 -3.63 -16.06
N ASN A 87 -11.09 -2.53 -16.72
CA ASN A 87 -10.62 -2.58 -18.10
C ASN A 87 -9.11 -2.82 -18.23
N TYR A 88 -8.34 -2.44 -17.20
CA TYR A 88 -6.87 -2.45 -17.28
C TYR A 88 -6.17 -3.26 -16.19
N GLY A 89 -6.89 -3.76 -15.18
CA GLY A 89 -6.31 -4.46 -14.04
C GLY A 89 -5.45 -5.66 -14.44
N GLU A 90 -5.90 -6.48 -15.38
CA GLU A 90 -5.13 -7.60 -15.91
C GLU A 90 -3.82 -7.13 -16.59
N LYS A 91 -3.90 -6.11 -17.47
CA LYS A 91 -2.74 -5.54 -18.14
C LYS A 91 -1.75 -4.87 -17.18
N LEU A 92 -2.25 -4.34 -16.08
CA LEU A 92 -1.46 -3.79 -14.98
C LEU A 92 -0.87 -4.88 -14.07
N ASN A 93 -1.24 -6.15 -14.23
CA ASN A 93 -0.93 -7.24 -13.31
C ASN A 93 -1.41 -6.96 -11.87
N LEU A 94 -2.58 -6.33 -11.71
CA LEU A 94 -3.16 -6.09 -10.39
C LEU A 94 -3.48 -7.40 -9.69
N LEU A 95 -3.11 -7.51 -8.42
CA LEU A 95 -3.38 -8.65 -7.57
C LEU A 95 -4.67 -8.47 -6.75
N LEU A 96 -4.86 -7.26 -6.23
CA LEU A 96 -5.98 -6.88 -5.38
C LEU A 96 -6.12 -5.36 -5.30
N ALA A 97 -7.25 -4.90 -4.78
CA ALA A 97 -7.48 -3.52 -4.40
C ALA A 97 -7.57 -3.39 -2.87
N VAL A 98 -6.93 -2.37 -2.33
CA VAL A 98 -6.99 -1.98 -0.92
C VAL A 98 -8.10 -0.97 -0.74
N VAL A 99 -8.91 -1.11 0.30
CA VAL A 99 -10.00 -0.19 0.63
C VAL A 99 -9.99 0.15 2.11
N HIS A 100 -10.21 1.43 2.43
CA HIS A 100 -10.53 1.87 3.77
C HIS A 100 -12.01 1.64 4.09
N PRO A 101 -12.39 1.36 5.35
CA PRO A 101 -13.77 1.48 5.79
C PRO A 101 -14.23 2.95 5.70
N PRO A 102 -15.54 3.22 5.68
CA PRO A 102 -16.07 4.58 5.54
C PRO A 102 -15.48 5.56 6.55
N GLU A 103 -15.11 6.76 6.08
CA GLU A 103 -14.66 7.86 6.92
C GLU A 103 -15.79 8.87 7.15
N GLY A 104 -15.89 9.41 8.36
CA GLY A 104 -16.83 10.50 8.69
C GLY A 104 -18.29 10.16 8.37
N ASN A 105 -18.85 10.82 7.36
CA ASN A 105 -20.24 10.62 6.91
C ASN A 105 -20.38 9.55 5.82
N GLY A 106 -19.36 8.75 5.58
CA GLY A 106 -19.38 7.68 4.58
C GLY A 106 -20.45 6.63 4.91
N ASN A 107 -21.05 6.06 3.86
CA ASN A 107 -22.12 5.08 3.97
C ASN A 107 -21.62 3.69 3.55
N ILE A 108 -21.73 2.70 4.44
CA ILE A 108 -21.25 1.35 4.21
C ILE A 108 -22.05 0.61 3.11
N GLU A 109 -23.35 0.90 2.95
CA GLU A 109 -24.17 0.31 1.90
C GLU A 109 -23.73 0.85 0.52
N VAL A 110 -23.36 2.13 0.43
CA VAL A 110 -22.79 2.74 -0.78
C VAL A 110 -21.43 2.15 -1.07
N LEU A 111 -20.58 1.97 -0.05
CA LEU A 111 -19.31 1.29 -0.18
C LEU A 111 -19.49 -0.11 -0.79
N VAL A 112 -20.33 -0.95 -0.18
CA VAL A 112 -20.62 -2.32 -0.67
C VAL A 112 -21.12 -2.29 -2.11
N LYS A 113 -22.09 -1.41 -2.43
CA LYS A 113 -22.63 -1.27 -3.79
C LYS A 113 -21.54 -0.95 -4.83
N ASN A 114 -20.58 -0.10 -4.48
CA ASN A 114 -19.50 0.29 -5.37
C ASN A 114 -18.41 -0.80 -5.45
N LEU A 115 -18.06 -1.43 -4.33
CA LEU A 115 -17.09 -2.54 -4.32
C LEU A 115 -17.57 -3.74 -5.14
N LYS A 116 -18.86 -4.09 -5.10
CA LYS A 116 -19.46 -5.17 -5.92
C LYS A 116 -19.30 -4.95 -7.44
N LYS A 117 -19.00 -3.75 -7.89
CA LYS A 117 -18.75 -3.46 -9.32
C LYS A 117 -17.31 -3.77 -9.76
N LEU A 118 -16.38 -3.96 -8.81
CA LEU A 118 -14.99 -4.30 -9.11
C LEU A 118 -14.87 -5.79 -9.45
N ASN A 119 -14.07 -6.11 -10.47
CA ASN A 119 -13.78 -7.49 -10.89
C ASN A 119 -12.43 -8.00 -10.37
N ILE A 120 -11.97 -7.48 -9.25
CA ILE A 120 -10.69 -7.81 -8.61
C ILE A 120 -10.93 -8.16 -7.13
N PRO A 121 -10.10 -9.02 -6.51
CA PRO A 121 -10.14 -9.23 -5.07
C PRO A 121 -9.89 -7.95 -4.29
N ILE A 122 -10.53 -7.81 -3.13
CA ILE A 122 -10.46 -6.65 -2.26
C ILE A 122 -9.90 -7.07 -0.91
N VAL A 123 -9.15 -6.18 -0.27
CA VAL A 123 -8.74 -6.29 1.13
C VAL A 123 -9.15 -5.02 1.88
N LEU A 124 -9.64 -5.19 3.11
CA LEU A 124 -10.03 -4.08 3.99
C LEU A 124 -8.86 -3.70 4.88
N GLU A 125 -8.50 -2.43 4.91
CA GLU A 125 -7.42 -1.90 5.72
C GLU A 125 -7.91 -1.36 7.06
N ASN A 126 -7.19 -1.66 8.16
CA ASN A 126 -7.43 -1.01 9.45
C ASN A 126 -6.96 0.44 9.41
N VAL A 127 -7.72 1.31 10.07
CA VAL A 127 -7.52 2.77 10.01
C VAL A 127 -7.51 3.40 11.41
N VAL A 128 -6.96 4.60 11.51
CA VAL A 128 -6.76 5.29 12.81
C VAL A 128 -8.06 5.70 13.52
N TRP A 129 -9.18 5.82 12.81
CA TRP A 129 -10.46 6.28 13.39
C TRP A 129 -11.36 5.16 13.91
N TYR A 130 -11.01 3.86 13.69
CA TYR A 130 -11.70 2.72 14.27
C TYR A 130 -10.81 1.96 15.25
N SER A 131 -11.38 1.50 16.37
CA SER A 131 -10.72 0.52 17.24
C SER A 131 -10.59 -0.84 16.54
N ASN A 132 -9.77 -1.72 17.09
CA ASN A 132 -9.64 -3.08 16.55
C ASN A 132 -10.98 -3.83 16.55
N GLU A 133 -11.82 -3.63 17.58
CA GLU A 133 -13.14 -4.24 17.70
C GLU A 133 -14.11 -3.69 16.66
N GLU A 134 -14.18 -2.36 16.50
CA GLU A 134 -15.02 -1.71 15.49
C GLU A 134 -14.59 -2.12 14.08
N PHE A 135 -13.29 -2.20 13.82
CA PHE A 135 -12.76 -2.67 12.54
C PHE A 135 -13.16 -4.13 12.26
N LYS A 136 -13.09 -5.00 13.27
CA LYS A 136 -13.56 -6.39 13.16
C LYS A 136 -15.03 -6.46 12.79
N GLU A 137 -15.90 -5.70 13.44
CA GLU A 137 -17.34 -5.68 13.13
C GLU A 137 -17.60 -5.25 11.67
N ILE A 138 -16.88 -4.22 11.20
CA ILE A 138 -16.98 -3.76 9.81
C ILE A 138 -16.47 -4.86 8.85
N TYR A 139 -15.33 -5.48 9.17
CA TYR A 139 -14.76 -6.56 8.37
C TYR A 139 -15.73 -7.74 8.23
N GLU A 140 -16.31 -8.21 9.33
CA GLU A 140 -17.29 -9.29 9.36
C GLU A 140 -18.55 -8.94 8.55
N LYS A 141 -19.08 -7.71 8.68
CA LYS A 141 -20.19 -7.22 7.87
C LYS A 141 -19.86 -7.21 6.38
N LEU A 142 -18.71 -6.65 6.00
CA LEU A 142 -18.28 -6.62 4.60
C LEU A 142 -18.04 -8.02 4.03
N LYS A 143 -17.53 -8.94 4.84
CA LYS A 143 -17.31 -10.32 4.42
C LYS A 143 -18.62 -11.06 4.09
N ILE A 144 -19.68 -10.80 4.85
CA ILE A 144 -21.02 -11.32 4.55
C ILE A 144 -21.54 -10.74 3.23
N GLU A 145 -21.39 -9.43 3.05
CA GLU A 145 -21.94 -8.72 1.88
C GLU A 145 -21.18 -8.98 0.57
N LEU A 146 -19.86 -9.09 0.62
CA LEU A 146 -18.99 -9.23 -0.55
C LEU A 146 -18.59 -10.68 -0.84
N GLY A 147 -18.76 -11.59 0.13
CA GLY A 147 -18.39 -13.00 -0.02
C GLY A 147 -16.91 -13.17 -0.42
N ASP A 148 -16.66 -14.01 -1.43
CA ASP A 148 -15.30 -14.32 -1.91
C ASP A 148 -14.57 -13.11 -2.53
N GLN A 149 -15.27 -12.02 -2.85
CA GLN A 149 -14.64 -10.81 -3.37
C GLN A 149 -13.82 -10.10 -2.29
N LEU A 150 -14.28 -10.10 -1.01
CA LEU A 150 -13.44 -9.69 0.12
C LEU A 150 -12.50 -10.83 0.48
N LYS A 151 -11.31 -10.80 -0.11
CA LYS A 151 -10.29 -11.83 0.05
C LYS A 151 -9.76 -11.91 1.47
N GLY A 152 -9.72 -10.77 2.16
CA GLY A 152 -9.22 -10.69 3.51
C GLY A 152 -9.05 -9.25 3.98
N TRP A 153 -8.13 -9.07 4.89
CA TRP A 153 -7.83 -7.78 5.50
C TRP A 153 -6.35 -7.42 5.33
N LEU A 154 -6.08 -6.13 5.49
CA LEU A 154 -4.76 -5.54 5.46
C LEU A 154 -4.45 -4.97 6.84
N PHE A 155 -3.24 -5.21 7.30
CA PHE A 155 -2.71 -4.66 8.54
C PHE A 155 -1.80 -3.48 8.23
N ASP A 156 -2.30 -2.24 8.41
CA ASP A 156 -1.44 -1.09 8.54
C ASP A 156 -0.94 -0.94 9.96
N VAL A 157 0.38 -1.01 10.12
CA VAL A 157 1.03 -1.03 11.42
C VAL A 157 1.03 0.34 12.07
N ALA A 158 1.18 1.42 11.29
CA ALA A 158 1.18 2.79 11.79
C ALA A 158 -0.21 3.19 12.30
N HIS A 159 -1.26 2.88 11.52
CA HIS A 159 -2.65 3.09 11.93
C HIS A 159 -2.97 2.39 13.24
N SER A 160 -2.60 1.12 13.35
CA SER A 160 -2.85 0.36 14.58
C SER A 160 -2.08 0.90 15.78
N TYR A 161 -0.82 1.30 15.58
CA TYR A 161 0.01 1.89 16.63
C TYR A 161 -0.57 3.22 17.13
N LEU A 162 -0.96 4.10 16.22
CA LEU A 162 -1.54 5.39 16.53
C LEU A 162 -2.86 5.27 17.27
N ARG A 163 -3.70 4.31 16.88
CA ARG A 163 -5.01 4.09 17.52
C ARG A 163 -4.93 3.39 18.85
N ASN A 164 -4.13 2.32 18.96
CA ASN A 164 -4.15 1.41 20.10
C ASN A 164 -2.93 1.58 21.03
N GLY A 165 -1.94 2.36 20.61
CA GLY A 165 -0.70 2.59 21.36
C GLY A 165 0.25 1.39 21.38
N ARG A 166 1.45 1.63 21.89
CA ARG A 166 2.58 0.69 21.87
C ARG A 166 2.28 -0.71 22.46
N LYS A 167 1.36 -0.81 23.40
CA LYS A 167 1.08 -2.09 24.07
C LYS A 167 0.10 -2.97 23.30
N HIS A 168 -0.76 -2.38 22.47
CA HIS A 168 -1.94 -3.01 21.90
C HIS A 168 -2.01 -3.00 20.36
N TYR A 169 -1.01 -2.42 19.68
CA TYR A 169 -1.04 -2.30 18.21
C TYR A 169 -0.96 -3.64 17.46
N LEU A 170 -0.46 -4.69 18.11
CA LEU A 170 -0.41 -6.04 17.52
C LEU A 170 -1.62 -6.91 17.88
N ASP A 171 -2.49 -6.48 18.79
CA ASP A 171 -3.63 -7.27 19.27
C ASP A 171 -4.60 -7.65 18.14
N ILE A 172 -4.68 -6.83 17.11
CA ILE A 172 -5.49 -7.09 15.90
C ILE A 172 -5.06 -8.39 15.19
N LEU A 173 -3.79 -8.78 15.27
CA LEU A 173 -3.28 -10.02 14.67
C LEU A 173 -3.82 -11.29 15.35
N ASP A 174 -4.33 -11.16 16.57
CA ASP A 174 -4.98 -12.23 17.32
C ASP A 174 -6.52 -12.09 17.31
N LEU A 175 -7.03 -10.89 17.04
CA LEU A 175 -8.45 -10.59 16.99
C LEU A 175 -9.11 -11.05 15.69
N LEU A 176 -8.40 -10.96 14.57
CA LEU A 176 -8.85 -11.36 13.24
C LEU A 176 -8.14 -12.64 12.77
N PRO A 177 -8.76 -13.43 11.89
CA PRO A 177 -8.10 -14.63 11.33
C PRO A 177 -6.80 -14.25 10.61
N PHE A 178 -5.66 -14.66 11.17
CA PHE A 178 -4.34 -14.39 10.58
C PHE A 178 -4.18 -15.04 9.19
N SER A 179 -4.89 -16.13 8.92
CA SER A 179 -4.94 -16.76 7.60
C SER A 179 -5.57 -15.89 6.51
N GLU A 180 -6.40 -14.92 6.90
CA GLU A 180 -7.07 -13.96 6.02
C GLU A 180 -6.33 -12.62 5.91
N LEU A 181 -5.20 -12.44 6.63
CA LEU A 181 -4.30 -11.32 6.43
C LEU A 181 -3.60 -11.44 5.08
N GLU A 182 -3.98 -10.60 4.12
CA GLU A 182 -3.51 -10.65 2.74
C GLU A 182 -2.36 -9.68 2.45
N GLU A 183 -2.38 -8.53 3.10
CA GLU A 183 -1.37 -7.48 2.90
C GLU A 183 -1.01 -6.82 4.23
N ILE A 184 0.22 -6.32 4.32
CA ILE A 184 0.70 -5.52 5.45
C ILE A 184 1.29 -4.24 4.89
N HIS A 185 0.83 -3.09 5.38
CA HIS A 185 1.45 -1.80 5.15
C HIS A 185 2.44 -1.48 6.27
N LEU A 186 3.63 -1.06 5.87
CA LEU A 186 4.72 -0.72 6.78
C LEU A 186 5.23 0.69 6.49
N SER A 187 5.06 1.55 7.44
CA SER A 187 5.69 2.87 7.52
C SER A 187 6.17 3.11 8.95
N ASP A 188 6.93 4.16 9.17
CA ASP A 188 7.16 4.71 10.50
C ASP A 188 6.23 5.91 10.70
N CYS A 189 5.92 6.29 11.94
CA CYS A 189 5.07 7.45 12.23
C CYS A 189 5.62 8.27 13.38
N LEU A 190 5.24 9.53 13.44
CA LEU A 190 5.47 10.38 14.61
C LEU A 190 4.34 10.19 15.62
N GLU A 191 4.57 10.61 16.84
CA GLU A 191 3.54 10.55 17.89
C GLU A 191 2.34 11.43 17.50
N GLY A 192 1.15 10.80 17.41
CA GLY A 192 -0.09 11.49 17.08
C GLY A 192 -0.27 11.87 15.59
N GLU A 193 0.66 11.49 14.71
CA GLU A 193 0.59 11.81 13.28
C GLU A 193 0.65 10.55 12.42
N ASP A 194 -0.34 10.40 11.55
CA ASP A 194 -0.35 9.40 10.48
C ASP A 194 0.48 9.92 9.30
N SER A 195 1.80 9.76 9.41
CA SER A 195 2.75 10.52 8.60
C SER A 195 3.58 9.68 7.62
N HIS A 196 3.41 8.35 7.61
CA HIS A 196 4.03 7.40 6.68
C HIS A 196 5.52 7.65 6.39
N TYR A 197 6.33 7.83 7.44
CA TYR A 197 7.76 8.06 7.33
C TYR A 197 8.56 6.81 6.95
N ALA A 198 9.77 7.02 6.43
CA ALA A 198 10.75 5.95 6.27
C ALA A 198 11.19 5.40 7.64
N PHE A 199 11.57 4.13 7.67
CA PHE A 199 11.93 3.43 8.90
C PHE A 199 13.10 4.07 9.65
N GLY A 200 12.88 4.35 10.93
CA GLY A 200 13.84 5.00 11.84
C GLY A 200 13.72 6.52 11.87
N ALA A 201 12.76 7.11 11.15
CA ALA A 201 12.45 8.53 11.25
C ALA A 201 11.39 8.83 12.34
N GLY A 202 10.65 7.80 12.79
CA GLY A 202 9.57 7.89 13.76
C GLY A 202 9.83 7.06 15.03
N ILE A 203 8.73 6.57 15.62
CA ILE A 203 8.70 5.93 16.93
C ILE A 203 8.40 4.43 16.89
N LEU A 204 8.10 3.86 15.72
CA LEU A 204 7.72 2.45 15.62
C LEU A 204 8.92 1.51 15.83
N PRO A 205 8.76 0.42 16.58
CA PRO A 205 9.80 -0.59 16.76
C PRO A 205 9.88 -1.53 15.56
N ILE A 206 10.25 -1.01 14.40
CA ILE A 206 10.21 -1.71 13.10
C ILE A 206 10.89 -3.09 13.14
N ASP A 207 12.03 -3.24 13.84
CA ASP A 207 12.73 -4.53 13.92
C ASP A 207 11.94 -5.59 14.70
N GLU A 208 11.22 -5.17 15.74
CA GLU A 208 10.34 -6.04 16.53
C GLU A 208 9.12 -6.46 15.69
N ILE A 209 8.51 -5.51 15.01
CA ILE A 209 7.37 -5.73 14.10
C ILE A 209 7.73 -6.75 13.01
N LEU A 210 8.83 -6.54 12.30
CA LEU A 210 9.28 -7.43 11.24
C LEU A 210 9.59 -8.84 11.76
N ARG A 211 10.11 -8.95 12.98
CA ARG A 211 10.37 -10.22 13.64
C ARG A 211 9.06 -10.94 13.98
N GLU A 212 8.11 -10.27 14.62
CA GLU A 212 6.80 -10.80 14.98
C GLU A 212 6.04 -11.33 13.75
N ILE A 213 5.92 -10.51 12.71
CA ILE A 213 5.27 -10.90 11.45
C ILE A 213 5.93 -12.16 10.85
N LYS A 214 7.26 -12.23 10.91
CA LYS A 214 8.01 -13.37 10.38
C LYS A 214 7.83 -14.63 11.24
N GLU A 215 7.84 -14.51 12.56
CA GLU A 215 7.67 -15.62 13.51
C GLU A 215 6.26 -16.21 13.43
N ARG A 216 5.24 -15.40 13.15
CA ARG A 216 3.88 -15.85 12.83
C ARG A 216 3.77 -16.55 11.46
N GLY A 217 4.84 -16.59 10.67
CA GLY A 217 4.87 -17.31 9.40
C GLY A 217 4.22 -16.57 8.23
N TYR A 218 4.05 -15.25 8.32
CA TYR A 218 3.44 -14.46 7.25
C TYR A 218 4.19 -14.61 5.92
N ASN A 219 3.46 -14.85 4.83
CA ASN A 219 4.07 -15.19 3.54
C ASN A 219 3.35 -14.60 2.31
N LYS A 220 2.52 -13.56 2.50
CA LYS A 220 1.76 -12.91 1.42
C LYS A 220 2.40 -11.58 0.99
N ILE A 221 1.72 -10.45 1.05
CA ILE A 221 2.19 -9.16 0.50
C ILE A 221 2.61 -8.24 1.63
N ILE A 222 3.79 -7.64 1.53
CA ILE A 222 4.24 -6.53 2.41
C ILE A 222 4.55 -5.35 1.52
N VAL A 223 3.88 -4.22 1.74
CA VAL A 223 4.14 -2.95 1.05
C VAL A 223 4.73 -1.96 2.05
N ASN A 224 5.83 -1.32 1.66
CA ASN A 224 6.30 -0.16 2.38
C ASN A 224 5.47 1.04 1.91
N GLU A 225 4.64 1.56 2.77
CA GLU A 225 3.83 2.72 2.50
C GLU A 225 4.52 3.97 3.03
N ILE A 226 5.47 4.49 2.23
CA ILE A 226 6.31 5.63 2.62
C ILE A 226 6.07 6.75 1.63
N ASP A 227 5.44 7.83 2.07
CA ASP A 227 5.09 8.98 1.26
C ASP A 227 5.57 10.33 1.84
N ALA A 228 5.78 10.41 3.15
CA ALA A 228 6.21 11.65 3.81
C ALA A 228 7.70 11.95 3.58
N HIS A 229 7.98 12.88 2.73
CA HIS A 229 9.24 13.63 2.51
C HIS A 229 10.61 12.95 2.74
N PRO A 230 10.74 11.62 2.71
CA PRO A 230 12.04 11.01 2.83
C PRO A 230 12.89 11.34 1.60
N THR A 231 14.17 11.17 1.72
CA THR A 231 14.97 11.06 0.52
C THR A 231 14.65 9.71 -0.14
N ILE A 232 14.80 9.63 -1.45
CA ILE A 232 14.60 8.37 -2.18
C ILE A 232 15.49 7.23 -1.62
N TRP A 233 16.58 7.58 -0.95
CA TRP A 233 17.50 6.63 -0.32
C TRP A 233 16.89 5.99 0.92
N ASP A 234 16.14 6.74 1.71
CA ASP A 234 15.46 6.25 2.92
C ASP A 234 14.36 5.25 2.55
N VAL A 235 13.62 5.52 1.46
CA VAL A 235 12.65 4.58 0.88
C VAL A 235 13.33 3.28 0.45
N ILE A 236 14.47 3.38 -0.25
CA ILE A 236 15.22 2.20 -0.70
C ILE A 236 15.77 1.41 0.50
N ASP A 237 16.26 2.10 1.53
CA ASP A 237 16.81 1.45 2.72
C ASP A 237 15.72 0.76 3.54
N SER A 238 14.52 1.36 3.64
CA SER A 238 13.35 0.72 4.23
C SER A 238 12.96 -0.56 3.47
N TYR A 239 12.89 -0.51 2.13
CA TYR A 239 12.64 -1.68 1.31
C TYR A 239 13.70 -2.78 1.51
N ARG A 240 14.97 -2.39 1.58
CA ARG A 240 16.09 -3.33 1.82
C ARG A 240 15.99 -3.97 3.20
N LYS A 241 15.51 -3.26 4.22
CA LYS A 241 15.30 -3.79 5.57
C LYS A 241 14.27 -4.92 5.57
N VAL A 242 13.12 -4.72 4.92
CA VAL A 242 12.11 -5.78 4.75
C VAL A 242 12.68 -6.95 3.93
N ALA A 243 13.32 -6.66 2.79
CA ALA A 243 13.92 -7.70 1.96
C ALA A 243 15.02 -8.51 2.71
N ARG A 244 15.81 -7.88 3.57
CA ARG A 244 16.80 -8.55 4.42
C ARG A 244 16.15 -9.55 5.37
N THR A 245 15.00 -9.17 5.94
CA THR A 245 14.28 -9.99 6.92
C THR A 245 13.62 -11.20 6.24
N PHE A 246 12.93 -11.00 5.12
CA PHE A 246 12.08 -12.03 4.51
C PHE A 246 12.70 -12.71 3.28
N LYS A 247 13.53 -12.02 2.49
CA LYS A 247 14.05 -12.51 1.19
C LYS A 247 15.51 -12.14 0.97
N LYS A 248 16.44 -12.86 1.60
CA LYS A 248 17.89 -12.59 1.50
C LYS A 248 18.41 -12.49 0.05
N LYS A 249 17.84 -13.26 -0.89
CA LYS A 249 18.22 -13.18 -2.32
C LYS A 249 17.81 -11.85 -2.93
N LEU A 250 16.60 -11.36 -2.63
CA LEU A 250 16.11 -10.06 -3.08
C LEU A 250 16.95 -8.93 -2.50
N TYR A 251 17.23 -8.96 -1.19
CA TYR A 251 18.12 -8.00 -0.53
C TYR A 251 19.47 -7.88 -1.24
N ARG A 252 20.12 -9.01 -1.54
CA ARG A 252 21.41 -9.02 -2.26
C ARG A 252 21.28 -8.43 -3.66
N LYS A 253 20.24 -8.80 -4.40
CA LYS A 253 19.94 -8.28 -5.74
C LYS A 253 19.75 -6.76 -5.73
N VAL A 254 18.91 -6.24 -4.85
CA VAL A 254 18.65 -4.80 -4.74
C VAL A 254 19.89 -4.03 -4.31
N THR A 255 20.65 -4.56 -3.32
CA THR A 255 21.88 -3.95 -2.85
C THR A 255 22.94 -3.87 -3.97
N PHE A 256 23.12 -4.94 -4.75
CA PHE A 256 24.03 -4.96 -5.88
C PHE A 256 23.62 -3.96 -6.97
N ARG A 257 22.34 -3.96 -7.34
CA ARG A 257 21.83 -3.01 -8.34
C ARG A 257 21.95 -1.57 -7.88
N LEU A 258 21.65 -1.29 -6.60
CA LEU A 258 21.82 0.03 -6.02
C LEU A 258 23.28 0.51 -6.14
N ALA A 259 24.25 -0.34 -5.82
CA ALA A 259 25.67 0.02 -5.92
C ALA A 259 26.06 0.47 -7.34
N ILE A 260 25.52 -0.18 -8.38
CA ILE A 260 25.78 0.16 -9.78
C ILE A 260 24.96 1.39 -10.23
N THR A 261 23.69 1.47 -9.84
CA THR A 261 22.77 2.49 -10.39
C THR A 261 22.78 3.81 -9.62
N LYS A 262 23.22 3.82 -8.35
CA LYS A 262 23.22 5.01 -7.49
C LYS A 262 23.86 6.23 -8.14
N PRO A 263 25.06 6.17 -8.77
CA PRO A 263 25.64 7.36 -9.41
C PRO A 263 24.79 7.89 -10.57
N ILE A 264 24.19 6.99 -11.36
CA ILE A 264 23.34 7.36 -12.51
C ILE A 264 22.06 8.02 -12.02
N ILE A 265 21.45 7.46 -10.97
CA ILE A 265 20.24 8.00 -10.34
C ILE A 265 20.53 9.40 -9.78
N GLN A 266 21.60 9.55 -9.01
CA GLN A 266 22.02 10.84 -8.46
C GLN A 266 22.21 11.91 -9.55
N ALA A 267 22.87 11.55 -10.66
CA ALA A 267 23.06 12.44 -11.78
C ALA A 267 21.73 12.88 -12.42
N LYS A 268 20.78 11.94 -12.59
CA LYS A 268 19.43 12.25 -13.11
C LYS A 268 18.62 13.12 -12.16
N LEU A 269 18.65 12.83 -10.86
CA LEU A 269 17.92 13.62 -9.84
C LEU A 269 18.46 15.05 -9.79
N LYS A 270 19.79 15.25 -9.81
CA LYS A 270 20.42 16.57 -9.90
C LYS A 270 20.04 17.30 -11.17
N LYS A 271 20.10 16.64 -12.35
CA LYS A 271 19.71 17.24 -13.62
C LYS A 271 18.26 17.74 -13.61
N ASN A 272 17.37 17.04 -12.93
CA ASN A 272 15.94 17.37 -12.83
C ASN A 272 15.63 18.30 -11.62
N LYS A 273 16.65 18.79 -10.91
CA LYS A 273 16.49 19.64 -9.70
C LYS A 273 15.63 19.01 -8.60
N ILE A 274 15.68 17.69 -8.46
CA ILE A 274 14.92 16.93 -7.46
C ILE A 274 15.71 16.84 -6.13
N ILE A 275 17.04 16.87 -6.21
CA ILE A 275 17.99 16.91 -5.08
C ILE A 275 19.08 17.95 -5.34
#